data_b817733214a8d01f5c76a0e68ae676fa
#
_entry.id   b817733214a8d01f5c76a0e68ae676fa
#
_cell.length_a   1.000
_cell.length_b   1.000
_cell.length_c   1.000
_cell.angle_alpha   90.00
_cell.angle_beta   90.00
_cell.angle_gamma   90.00
#
_symmetry.space_group_name_H-M   'P 1'
#
loop_
_entity.id
_entity.type
_entity.pdbx_description
1 polymer ?
#
loop_
_entity_poly.entity_id
_entity_poly.type
_entity_poly.pdbx_seq_one_letter_code
_entity_poly.pdbx_strand_id
1 'polypeptide(L)'
;FEDELPKDVQIVPVVFISENCWKSNSRYYFKYELPKLLSYRVLQMCETHDIPVKEVQIDFDWTETNREDYYEMLEALRKTLAEKNVALSVTVRLHQLRMEEPPCDSGVLMLYNTGNFRDINCKNSILSYEDASPYIKNLSSYKLPLRLAFPNFSWYLCFKGNEFAAISYNVDTGDKKSFKDKGDGSFSVLKETYLKNCSLTEGDTIRYVKADFEEISKVLEEIKQVDKDLAGNNIIFDLNSRNLKNLGGSEYEKIFN
;
A
#
# COMPACT_ATOMS: atom_id res chain seq x y z
N PHE A 1 -20.84 2.49 -8.09
CA PHE A 1 -20.85 3.52 -7.05
C PHE A 1 -22.27 3.67 -6.54
N GLU A 2 -22.45 3.91 -5.24
CA GLU A 2 -23.77 4.18 -4.64
C GLU A 2 -24.18 5.64 -4.80
N ASP A 3 -23.18 6.54 -4.94
CA ASP A 3 -23.36 7.98 -5.11
C ASP A 3 -22.67 8.49 -6.39
N GLU A 4 -23.05 9.67 -6.86
CA GLU A 4 -22.38 10.34 -7.97
C GLU A 4 -20.97 10.79 -7.56
N LEU A 5 -19.99 10.51 -8.42
CA LEU A 5 -18.63 10.99 -8.21
C LEU A 5 -18.55 12.51 -8.44
N PRO A 6 -17.72 13.23 -7.67
CA PRO A 6 -17.45 14.64 -7.96
C PRO A 6 -16.92 14.80 -9.39
N LYS A 7 -17.36 15.84 -10.11
CA LYS A 7 -17.07 16.04 -11.54
C LYS A 7 -15.58 16.19 -11.87
N ASP A 8 -14.79 16.65 -10.90
CA ASP A 8 -13.36 16.93 -11.08
C ASP A 8 -12.44 15.81 -10.56
N VAL A 9 -13.00 14.64 -10.25
CA VAL A 9 -12.23 13.48 -9.76
C VAL A 9 -11.85 12.59 -10.93
N GLN A 10 -10.56 12.34 -11.08
CA GLN A 10 -10.03 11.31 -11.97
C GLN A 10 -9.97 9.97 -11.22
N ILE A 11 -10.57 8.94 -11.80
CA ILE A 11 -10.47 7.55 -11.31
C ILE A 11 -9.30 6.87 -12.00
N VAL A 12 -8.43 6.25 -11.22
CA VAL A 12 -7.36 5.36 -11.69
C VAL A 12 -7.70 3.94 -11.22
N PRO A 13 -8.14 3.04 -12.10
CA PRO A 13 -8.37 1.66 -11.75
C PRO A 13 -7.06 0.98 -11.35
N VAL A 14 -7.07 0.26 -10.23
CA VAL A 14 -5.93 -0.49 -9.73
C VAL A 14 -6.20 -1.99 -9.85
N VAL A 15 -5.29 -2.72 -10.48
CA VAL A 15 -5.34 -4.18 -10.57
C VAL A 15 -4.28 -4.78 -9.66
N PHE A 16 -4.73 -5.45 -8.61
CA PHE A 16 -3.84 -6.20 -7.72
C PHE A 16 -3.59 -7.61 -8.29
N ILE A 17 -2.32 -7.95 -8.45
CA ILE A 17 -1.88 -9.29 -8.83
C ILE A 17 -1.35 -10.00 -7.57
N SER A 18 -2.04 -11.04 -7.14
CA SER A 18 -1.60 -11.82 -5.98
C SER A 18 -0.44 -12.75 -6.34
N GLU A 19 0.42 -13.04 -5.36
CA GLU A 19 1.50 -14.01 -5.53
C GLU A 19 0.99 -15.41 -5.93
N ASN A 20 -0.19 -15.81 -5.44
CA ASN A 20 -0.81 -17.06 -5.83
C ASN A 20 -1.23 -17.07 -7.31
N CYS A 21 -1.78 -15.97 -7.82
CA CYS A 21 -2.08 -15.82 -9.24
C CYS A 21 -0.78 -15.96 -10.05
N TRP A 22 0.29 -15.29 -9.63
CA TRP A 22 1.59 -15.35 -10.28
C TRP A 22 2.16 -16.78 -10.32
N LYS A 23 2.19 -17.48 -9.21
CA LYS A 23 2.71 -18.86 -9.10
C LYS A 23 1.88 -19.91 -9.85
N SER A 24 0.58 -19.65 -10.06
CA SER A 24 -0.35 -20.60 -10.64
C SER A 24 -0.42 -20.57 -12.16
N ASN A 25 0.27 -19.63 -12.82
CA ASN A 25 0.19 -19.42 -14.27
C ASN A 25 1.56 -19.49 -14.93
N SER A 26 1.57 -19.71 -16.23
CA SER A 26 2.80 -19.81 -17.02
C SER A 26 3.33 -18.45 -17.46
N ARG A 27 4.63 -18.37 -17.79
CA ARG A 27 5.24 -17.21 -18.43
C ARG A 27 4.50 -16.80 -19.72
N TYR A 28 4.05 -17.76 -20.53
CA TYR A 28 3.26 -17.51 -21.74
C TYR A 28 1.98 -16.73 -21.42
N TYR A 29 1.26 -17.12 -20.37
CA TYR A 29 0.05 -16.44 -19.93
C TYR A 29 0.33 -14.99 -19.55
N PHE A 30 1.35 -14.72 -18.74
CA PHE A 30 1.71 -13.36 -18.32
C PHE A 30 2.12 -12.48 -19.50
N LYS A 31 2.85 -13.01 -20.46
CA LYS A 31 3.35 -12.23 -21.60
C LYS A 31 2.28 -11.95 -22.66
N TYR A 32 1.41 -12.91 -22.95
CA TYR A 32 0.57 -12.86 -24.15
C TYR A 32 -0.93 -12.78 -23.88
N GLU A 33 -1.40 -13.39 -22.82
CA GLU A 33 -2.82 -13.49 -22.51
C GLU A 33 -3.28 -12.45 -21.48
N LEU A 34 -2.60 -12.38 -20.35
CA LEU A 34 -2.98 -11.51 -19.25
C LEU A 34 -3.03 -10.01 -19.64
N PRO A 35 -2.05 -9.43 -20.37
CA PRO A 35 -2.10 -8.02 -20.76
C PRO A 35 -3.36 -7.65 -21.57
N LYS A 36 -3.76 -8.52 -22.49
CA LYS A 36 -4.98 -8.33 -23.28
C LYS A 36 -6.23 -8.45 -22.43
N LEU A 37 -6.27 -9.46 -21.57
CA LEU A 37 -7.40 -9.70 -20.67
C LEU A 37 -7.57 -8.53 -19.68
N LEU A 38 -6.48 -8.06 -19.07
CA LEU A 38 -6.51 -6.94 -18.12
C LEU A 38 -6.99 -5.66 -18.80
N SER A 39 -6.38 -5.27 -19.93
CA SER A 39 -6.78 -4.07 -20.63
C SER A 39 -8.25 -4.12 -21.05
N TYR A 40 -8.69 -5.22 -21.65
CA TYR A 40 -10.08 -5.40 -22.06
C TYR A 40 -11.03 -5.32 -20.84
N ARG A 41 -10.75 -6.08 -19.78
CA ARG A 41 -11.63 -6.17 -18.61
C ARG A 41 -11.75 -4.85 -17.87
N VAL A 42 -10.62 -4.19 -17.62
CA VAL A 42 -10.60 -2.91 -16.89
C VAL A 42 -11.33 -1.83 -17.70
N LEU A 43 -11.03 -1.69 -18.99
CA LEU A 43 -11.67 -0.68 -19.82
C LEU A 43 -13.16 -0.93 -19.99
N GLN A 44 -13.58 -2.19 -20.17
CA GLN A 44 -15.00 -2.55 -20.25
C GLN A 44 -15.75 -2.24 -18.94
N MET A 45 -15.15 -2.53 -17.77
CA MET A 45 -15.77 -2.19 -16.49
C MET A 45 -15.95 -0.69 -16.33
N CYS A 46 -14.94 0.09 -16.70
CA CYS A 46 -15.02 1.55 -16.62
C CYS A 46 -16.04 2.14 -17.61
N GLU A 47 -16.09 1.63 -18.84
CA GLU A 47 -17.09 2.02 -19.85
C GLU A 47 -18.52 1.72 -19.36
N THR A 48 -18.74 0.56 -18.74
CA THR A 48 -20.05 0.18 -18.19
C THR A 48 -20.55 1.13 -17.09
N HIS A 49 -19.63 1.84 -16.43
CA HIS A 49 -19.92 2.79 -15.36
C HIS A 49 -19.70 4.26 -15.75
N ASP A 50 -19.54 4.55 -17.05
CA ASP A 50 -19.29 5.90 -17.58
C ASP A 50 -18.06 6.58 -16.94
N ILE A 51 -17.02 5.81 -16.59
CA ILE A 51 -15.78 6.30 -15.99
C ILE A 51 -14.74 6.56 -17.09
N PRO A 52 -14.33 7.82 -17.33
CA PRO A 52 -13.26 8.11 -18.26
C PRO A 52 -11.91 7.67 -17.67
N VAL A 53 -11.25 6.70 -18.33
CA VAL A 53 -9.95 6.17 -17.89
C VAL A 53 -8.82 6.85 -18.64
N LYS A 54 -7.88 7.44 -17.90
CA LYS A 54 -6.64 8.00 -18.43
C LYS A 54 -5.39 7.23 -18.01
N GLU A 55 -5.52 6.43 -16.96
CA GLU A 55 -4.45 5.66 -16.35
C GLU A 55 -5.00 4.37 -15.77
N VAL A 56 -4.25 3.28 -15.89
CA VAL A 56 -4.47 2.00 -15.19
C VAL A 56 -3.23 1.69 -14.37
N GLN A 57 -3.41 1.30 -13.11
CA GLN A 57 -2.31 0.96 -12.22
C GLN A 57 -2.26 -0.54 -11.97
N ILE A 58 -1.06 -1.12 -12.01
CA ILE A 58 -0.80 -2.50 -11.59
C ILE A 58 -0.15 -2.48 -10.21
N ASP A 59 -0.73 -3.21 -9.27
CA ASP A 59 -0.17 -3.44 -7.95
C ASP A 59 0.31 -4.88 -7.84
N PHE A 60 1.63 -5.06 -7.82
CA PHE A 60 2.29 -6.36 -7.69
C PHE A 60 3.59 -6.26 -6.92
N ASP A 61 3.71 -7.08 -5.87
CA ASP A 61 4.94 -7.20 -5.08
C ASP A 61 5.97 -8.09 -5.80
N TRP A 62 6.49 -7.59 -6.92
CA TRP A 62 7.52 -8.31 -7.68
C TRP A 62 8.87 -8.31 -6.96
N THR A 63 9.64 -9.34 -7.22
CA THR A 63 10.98 -9.59 -6.69
C THR A 63 11.97 -9.84 -7.84
N GLU A 64 13.26 -9.87 -7.54
CA GLU A 64 14.29 -10.15 -8.55
C GLU A 64 14.02 -11.45 -9.32
N THR A 65 13.41 -12.46 -8.68
CA THR A 65 13.16 -13.76 -9.29
C THR A 65 12.05 -13.76 -10.35
N ASN A 66 11.14 -12.79 -10.30
CA ASN A 66 10.02 -12.68 -11.26
C ASN A 66 10.05 -11.38 -12.06
N ARG A 67 11.10 -10.57 -11.91
CA ARG A 67 11.25 -9.27 -12.56
C ARG A 67 11.11 -9.32 -14.06
N GLU A 68 11.86 -10.21 -14.72
CA GLU A 68 11.85 -10.31 -16.20
C GLU A 68 10.45 -10.61 -16.73
N ASP A 69 9.77 -11.60 -16.17
CA ASP A 69 8.43 -11.98 -16.60
C ASP A 69 7.41 -10.86 -16.34
N TYR A 70 7.57 -10.16 -15.19
CA TYR A 70 6.74 -9.00 -14.86
C TYR A 70 6.97 -7.84 -15.83
N TYR A 71 8.22 -7.53 -16.18
CA TYR A 71 8.56 -6.46 -17.12
C TYR A 71 8.07 -6.76 -18.52
N GLU A 72 8.22 -7.98 -19.03
CA GLU A 72 7.63 -8.42 -20.29
C GLU A 72 6.09 -8.26 -20.31
N MET A 73 5.43 -8.57 -19.21
CA MET A 73 3.98 -8.35 -19.05
C MET A 73 3.63 -6.86 -19.10
N LEU A 74 4.38 -6.02 -18.39
CA LEU A 74 4.15 -4.56 -18.38
C LEU A 74 4.37 -3.94 -19.76
N GLU A 75 5.42 -4.31 -20.48
CA GLU A 75 5.67 -3.83 -21.85
C GLU A 75 4.50 -4.14 -22.80
N ALA A 76 3.99 -5.38 -22.73
CA ALA A 76 2.84 -5.80 -23.54
C ALA A 76 1.57 -5.04 -23.15
N LEU A 77 1.32 -4.87 -21.83
CA LEU A 77 0.16 -4.14 -21.32
C LEU A 77 0.24 -2.65 -21.68
N ARG A 78 1.40 -2.02 -21.47
CA ARG A 78 1.65 -0.61 -21.82
C ARG A 78 1.34 -0.34 -23.29
N LYS A 79 1.84 -1.21 -24.18
CA LYS A 79 1.56 -1.09 -25.61
C LYS A 79 0.05 -1.16 -25.93
N THR A 80 -0.67 -2.09 -25.31
CA THR A 80 -2.11 -2.26 -25.53
C THR A 80 -2.91 -1.06 -24.99
N LEU A 81 -2.53 -0.52 -23.83
CA LEU A 81 -3.17 0.66 -23.23
C LEU A 81 -2.87 1.94 -24.02
N ALA A 82 -1.65 2.09 -24.53
CA ALA A 82 -1.24 3.24 -25.35
C ALA A 82 -2.08 3.38 -26.63
N GLU A 83 -2.54 2.27 -27.25
CA GLU A 83 -3.46 2.28 -28.39
C GLU A 83 -4.83 2.92 -28.07
N LYS A 84 -5.15 3.00 -26.78
CA LYS A 84 -6.37 3.63 -26.24
C LYS A 84 -6.10 4.99 -25.57
N ASN A 85 -4.89 5.53 -25.69
CA ASN A 85 -4.43 6.73 -24.99
C ASN A 85 -4.56 6.64 -23.45
N VAL A 86 -4.34 5.46 -22.88
CA VAL A 86 -4.36 5.19 -21.46
C VAL A 86 -2.92 4.91 -20.99
N ALA A 87 -2.49 5.63 -19.95
CA ALA A 87 -1.19 5.44 -19.33
C ALA A 87 -1.16 4.20 -18.42
N LEU A 88 0.02 3.62 -18.27
CA LEU A 88 0.27 2.54 -17.33
C LEU A 88 1.10 3.03 -16.16
N SER A 89 0.61 2.85 -14.94
CA SER A 89 1.41 3.04 -13.72
C SER A 89 1.53 1.74 -12.92
N VAL A 90 2.49 1.73 -11.99
CA VAL A 90 2.72 0.58 -11.10
C VAL A 90 2.93 1.04 -9.67
N THR A 91 2.71 0.15 -8.69
CA THR A 91 3.19 0.35 -7.33
C THR A 91 4.68 0.06 -7.25
N VAL A 92 5.41 0.86 -6.46
CA VAL A 92 6.85 0.73 -6.22
C VAL A 92 7.08 0.60 -4.72
N ARG A 93 7.80 -0.44 -4.29
CA ARG A 93 8.23 -0.61 -2.90
C ARG A 93 9.56 0.11 -2.65
N LEU A 94 9.82 0.51 -1.42
CA LEU A 94 11.06 1.21 -1.05
C LEU A 94 12.33 0.47 -1.53
N HIS A 95 12.42 -0.84 -1.33
CA HIS A 95 13.59 -1.61 -1.74
C HIS A 95 13.79 -1.65 -3.26
N GLN A 96 12.73 -1.49 -4.05
CA GLN A 96 12.77 -1.46 -5.51
C GLN A 96 13.40 -0.18 -6.07
N LEU A 97 13.55 0.88 -5.27
CA LEU A 97 14.31 2.07 -5.65
C LEU A 97 15.81 1.81 -5.93
N ARG A 98 16.31 0.63 -5.59
CA ARG A 98 17.68 0.17 -5.89
C ARG A 98 17.76 -0.75 -7.11
N MET A 99 16.64 -1.02 -7.73
CA MET A 99 16.52 -1.92 -8.86
C MET A 99 16.28 -1.12 -10.15
N GLU A 100 16.34 -1.80 -11.27
CA GLU A 100 15.95 -1.24 -12.57
C GLU A 100 14.47 -0.85 -12.54
N GLU A 101 14.15 0.29 -13.16
CA GLU A 101 12.79 0.78 -13.23
C GLU A 101 11.89 -0.10 -14.10
N PRO A 102 10.65 -0.36 -13.66
CA PRO A 102 9.68 -1.09 -14.49
C PRO A 102 9.29 -0.31 -15.74
N PRO A 103 9.04 -0.99 -16.89
CA PRO A 103 8.72 -0.37 -18.16
C PRO A 103 7.26 0.14 -18.21
N CYS A 104 6.98 1.23 -17.52
CA CYS A 104 5.68 1.89 -17.43
C CYS A 104 5.83 3.42 -17.57
N ASP A 105 4.73 4.17 -17.45
CA ASP A 105 4.75 5.62 -17.63
C ASP A 105 5.00 6.37 -16.32
N SER A 106 4.58 5.80 -15.18
CA SER A 106 4.82 6.35 -13.85
C SER A 106 4.69 5.29 -12.77
N GLY A 107 5.10 5.63 -11.54
CA GLY A 107 4.96 4.77 -10.38
C GLY A 107 4.30 5.46 -9.18
N VAL A 108 3.82 4.65 -8.24
CA VAL A 108 3.35 5.09 -6.93
C VAL A 108 4.27 4.46 -5.88
N LEU A 109 5.13 5.27 -5.28
CA LEU A 109 6.02 4.82 -4.21
C LEU A 109 5.21 4.64 -2.92
N MET A 110 5.17 3.41 -2.44
CA MET A 110 4.44 3.04 -1.24
C MET A 110 5.32 3.31 0.00
N LEU A 111 5.07 4.43 0.67
CA LEU A 111 5.74 4.83 1.91
C LEU A 111 4.99 4.27 3.13
N TYR A 112 4.72 2.98 3.09
CA TYR A 112 4.08 2.25 4.20
C TYR A 112 4.46 0.77 4.17
N ASN A 113 4.11 0.04 5.24
CA ASN A 113 4.53 -1.34 5.49
C ASN A 113 6.06 -1.46 5.52
N THR A 114 6.73 -0.50 6.16
CA THR A 114 8.19 -0.44 6.23
C THR A 114 8.77 -1.41 7.24
N GLY A 115 8.05 -1.69 8.33
CA GLY A 115 8.50 -2.61 9.37
C GLY A 115 7.87 -4.00 9.26
N ASN A 116 8.48 -4.98 9.91
CA ASN A 116 7.97 -6.35 9.93
C ASN A 116 6.81 -6.49 10.92
N PHE A 117 5.58 -6.44 10.42
CA PHE A 117 4.37 -6.59 11.25
C PHE A 117 4.23 -7.98 11.91
N ARG A 118 5.01 -8.96 11.48
CA ARG A 118 5.04 -10.30 12.08
C ARG A 118 5.97 -10.41 13.30
N ASP A 119 6.84 -9.43 13.48
CA ASP A 119 7.73 -9.36 14.63
C ASP A 119 7.02 -8.66 15.80
N ILE A 120 6.87 -9.38 16.91
CA ILE A 120 6.26 -8.83 18.12
C ILE A 120 7.05 -7.64 18.69
N ASN A 121 8.33 -7.49 18.37
CA ASN A 121 9.18 -6.39 18.83
C ASN A 121 9.13 -5.17 17.89
N CYS A 122 8.55 -5.29 16.69
CA CYS A 122 8.42 -4.19 15.76
C CYS A 122 7.44 -3.14 16.30
N LYS A 123 7.94 -1.96 16.67
CA LYS A 123 7.14 -0.89 17.29
C LYS A 123 6.18 -0.23 16.30
N ASN A 124 6.67 0.06 15.10
CA ASN A 124 5.87 0.67 14.04
C ASN A 124 6.08 -0.08 12.72
N SER A 125 5.10 -0.90 12.36
CA SER A 125 5.13 -1.67 11.11
C SER A 125 4.47 -0.94 9.94
N ILE A 126 3.84 0.22 10.19
CA ILE A 126 3.16 0.99 9.14
C ILE A 126 4.16 1.89 8.42
N LEU A 127 4.74 2.87 9.12
CA LEU A 127 5.81 3.72 8.58
C LEU A 127 6.76 4.09 9.70
N SER A 128 8.02 3.73 9.54
CA SER A 128 9.14 4.16 10.36
C SER A 128 10.12 4.93 9.48
N TYR A 129 10.50 6.12 9.91
CA TYR A 129 11.52 6.93 9.24
C TYR A 129 12.86 6.18 9.17
N GLU A 130 13.25 5.50 10.25
CA GLU A 130 14.49 4.74 10.31
C GLU A 130 14.53 3.62 9.25
N ASP A 131 13.38 2.97 8.99
CA ASP A 131 13.29 1.92 7.98
C ASP A 131 13.22 2.49 6.55
N ALA A 132 12.61 3.67 6.35
CA ALA A 132 12.41 4.28 5.03
C ALA A 132 13.65 5.05 4.54
N SER A 133 14.29 5.83 5.41
CA SER A 133 15.41 6.75 5.09
C SER A 133 16.56 6.10 4.29
N PRO A 134 17.02 4.86 4.56
CA PRO A 134 18.08 4.23 3.76
C PRO A 134 17.74 4.05 2.27
N TYR A 135 16.47 4.11 1.91
CA TYR A 135 16.00 3.97 0.52
C TYR A 135 15.73 5.31 -0.16
N ILE A 136 15.29 6.33 0.59
CA ILE A 136 14.89 7.66 0.08
C ILE A 136 16.01 8.32 -0.73
N LYS A 137 17.26 8.18 -0.33
CA LYS A 137 18.42 8.70 -1.05
C LYS A 137 18.56 8.19 -2.50
N ASN A 138 17.95 7.04 -2.82
CA ASN A 138 17.99 6.49 -4.18
C ASN A 138 17.00 7.19 -5.11
N LEU A 139 16.05 8.00 -4.59
CA LEU A 139 15.10 8.76 -5.42
C LEU A 139 15.80 9.68 -6.43
N SER A 140 16.91 10.29 -6.05
CA SER A 140 17.67 11.18 -6.97
C SER A 140 18.20 10.49 -8.24
N SER A 141 18.36 9.16 -8.20
CA SER A 141 18.83 8.36 -9.33
C SER A 141 17.70 7.56 -10.02
N TYR A 142 16.55 7.48 -9.40
CA TYR A 142 15.40 6.73 -9.93
C TYR A 142 14.64 7.58 -10.96
N LYS A 143 14.63 7.13 -12.21
CA LYS A 143 14.19 7.96 -13.35
C LYS A 143 12.69 7.88 -13.64
N LEU A 144 12.01 6.85 -13.12
CA LEU A 144 10.58 6.72 -13.32
C LEU A 144 9.85 7.86 -12.57
N PRO A 145 8.97 8.63 -13.21
CA PRO A 145 8.16 9.63 -12.52
C PRO A 145 7.33 8.96 -11.42
N LEU A 146 7.39 9.49 -10.20
CA LEU A 146 6.74 8.92 -9.03
C LEU A 146 5.68 9.86 -8.44
N ARG A 147 4.67 9.26 -7.82
CA ARG A 147 3.79 9.87 -6.81
C ARG A 147 4.07 9.17 -5.47
N LEU A 148 3.86 9.86 -4.37
CA LEU A 148 4.17 9.34 -3.03
C LEU A 148 2.89 8.91 -2.32
N ALA A 149 2.79 7.65 -1.89
CA ALA A 149 1.65 7.17 -1.13
C ALA A 149 2.01 7.03 0.35
N PHE A 150 1.42 7.91 1.18
CA PHE A 150 1.56 7.91 2.63
C PHE A 150 0.42 7.15 3.30
N PRO A 151 0.67 6.50 4.45
CA PRO A 151 -0.35 5.73 5.14
C PRO A 151 -1.34 6.63 5.88
N ASN A 152 -2.60 6.19 5.92
CA ASN A 152 -3.63 6.71 6.81
C ASN A 152 -4.47 5.59 7.40
N PHE A 153 -3.85 4.48 7.76
CA PHE A 153 -4.55 3.33 8.32
C PHE A 153 -4.02 2.93 9.69
N SER A 154 -4.77 2.08 10.34
CA SER A 154 -4.39 1.45 11.60
C SER A 154 -4.85 0.01 11.62
N TRP A 155 -4.19 -0.81 12.39
CA TRP A 155 -4.52 -2.20 12.59
C TRP A 155 -4.19 -2.68 14.01
N TYR A 156 -4.74 -3.82 14.34
CA TYR A 156 -4.39 -4.59 15.52
C TYR A 156 -3.64 -5.85 15.08
N LEU A 157 -2.42 -6.01 15.50
CA LEU A 157 -1.58 -7.19 15.26
C LEU A 157 -1.78 -8.16 16.41
N CYS A 158 -2.25 -9.37 16.09
CA CYS A 158 -2.55 -10.40 17.06
C CYS A 158 -1.39 -11.40 17.13
N PHE A 159 -0.93 -11.72 18.35
CA PHE A 159 0.16 -12.65 18.58
C PHE A 159 -0.27 -13.72 19.58
N LYS A 160 -0.02 -15.00 19.26
CA LYS A 160 -0.11 -16.16 20.17
C LYS A 160 1.27 -16.43 20.74
N GLY A 161 1.44 -16.14 22.03
CA GLY A 161 2.78 -16.00 22.56
C GLY A 161 3.57 -14.93 21.79
N ASN A 162 4.65 -15.34 21.10
CA ASN A 162 5.46 -14.46 20.26
C ASN A 162 5.20 -14.63 18.76
N GLU A 163 4.32 -15.53 18.36
CA GLU A 163 4.06 -15.83 16.96
C GLU A 163 2.90 -14.98 16.42
N PHE A 164 3.09 -14.38 15.25
CA PHE A 164 2.05 -13.63 14.57
C PHE A 164 0.90 -14.56 14.17
N ALA A 165 -0.32 -14.19 14.56
CA ALA A 165 -1.54 -14.95 14.29
C ALA A 165 -2.41 -14.31 13.21
N ALA A 166 -2.70 -13.00 13.32
CA ALA A 166 -3.59 -12.33 12.39
C ALA A 166 -3.50 -10.79 12.47
N ILE A 167 -4.05 -10.12 11.46
CA ILE A 167 -4.42 -8.70 11.51
C ILE A 167 -5.91 -8.61 11.81
N SER A 168 -6.28 -7.73 12.74
CA SER A 168 -7.67 -7.35 13.00
C SER A 168 -7.83 -5.84 12.89
N TYR A 169 -9.01 -5.38 12.48
CA TYR A 169 -9.28 -3.95 12.31
C TYR A 169 -10.29 -3.41 13.34
N ASN A 170 -11.03 -4.30 13.98
CA ASN A 170 -12.07 -3.94 14.95
C ASN A 170 -11.85 -4.74 16.23
N VAL A 171 -11.13 -4.14 17.16
CA VAL A 171 -10.91 -4.71 18.51
C VAL A 171 -11.31 -3.65 19.54
N ASP A 172 -12.24 -3.98 20.40
CA ASP A 172 -12.60 -3.14 21.54
C ASP A 172 -11.61 -3.34 22.70
N THR A 173 -10.44 -2.71 22.59
CA THR A 173 -9.42 -2.73 23.65
C THR A 173 -9.84 -1.95 24.90
N GLY A 174 -10.97 -1.24 24.88
CA GLY A 174 -11.60 -0.60 26.05
C GLY A 174 -12.27 -1.61 26.99
N ASP A 175 -12.60 -2.81 26.53
CA ASP A 175 -13.12 -3.89 27.41
C ASP A 175 -12.02 -4.40 28.37
N LYS A 176 -11.98 -3.80 29.54
CA LYS A 176 -11.02 -4.14 30.63
C LYS A 176 -11.18 -5.54 31.20
N LYS A 177 -12.28 -6.27 30.85
CA LYS A 177 -12.46 -7.67 31.23
C LYS A 177 -11.73 -8.62 30.27
N SER A 178 -11.49 -8.18 29.05
CA SER A 178 -10.83 -8.95 28.00
C SER A 178 -9.39 -8.52 27.75
N PHE A 179 -9.06 -7.24 28.02
CA PHE A 179 -7.76 -6.68 27.66
C PHE A 179 -7.16 -5.84 28.81
N LYS A 180 -5.85 -6.00 29.02
CA LYS A 180 -5.02 -5.18 29.91
C LYS A 180 -4.02 -4.39 29.09
N ASP A 181 -4.13 -3.06 29.14
CA ASP A 181 -3.18 -2.14 28.49
C ASP A 181 -1.80 -2.26 29.16
N LYS A 182 -0.74 -2.35 28.35
CA LYS A 182 0.67 -2.37 28.79
C LYS A 182 1.32 -0.99 28.71
N GLY A 183 0.65 0.04 28.16
CA GLY A 183 1.12 1.41 28.05
C GLY A 183 2.02 1.71 26.85
N ASP A 184 2.33 0.71 25.99
CA ASP A 184 3.18 0.81 24.80
C ASP A 184 2.43 0.56 23.50
N GLY A 185 1.11 0.71 23.52
CA GLY A 185 0.22 0.36 22.40
C GLY A 185 -0.07 -1.13 22.31
N SER A 186 0.45 -1.96 23.24
CA SER A 186 0.11 -3.37 23.30
C SER A 186 -0.81 -3.70 24.49
N PHE A 187 -1.56 -4.80 24.34
CA PHE A 187 -2.56 -5.25 25.28
C PHE A 187 -2.36 -6.75 25.55
N SER A 188 -2.38 -7.15 26.81
CA SER A 188 -2.48 -8.57 27.15
C SER A 188 -3.94 -9.00 27.11
N VAL A 189 -4.18 -10.17 26.52
CA VAL A 189 -5.48 -10.85 26.55
C VAL A 189 -5.68 -11.50 27.92
N LEU A 190 -6.82 -11.23 28.56
CA LEU A 190 -7.12 -11.69 29.93
C LEU A 190 -8.02 -12.92 29.98
N LYS A 191 -8.68 -13.23 28.87
CA LYS A 191 -9.57 -14.41 28.72
C LYS A 191 -9.68 -14.78 27.25
N GLU A 192 -10.19 -15.97 26.98
CA GLU A 192 -10.48 -16.39 25.62
C GLU A 192 -11.33 -15.34 24.88
N THR A 193 -10.82 -14.88 23.74
CA THR A 193 -11.39 -13.79 22.94
C THR A 193 -11.43 -14.18 21.47
N TYR A 194 -12.61 -14.11 20.87
CA TYR A 194 -12.83 -14.42 19.47
C TYR A 194 -12.87 -13.14 18.64
N LEU A 195 -11.93 -13.01 17.70
CA LEU A 195 -11.90 -11.95 16.70
C LEU A 195 -12.28 -12.53 15.34
N LYS A 196 -12.67 -11.66 14.40
CA LYS A 196 -13.10 -12.11 13.06
C LYS A 196 -12.08 -13.04 12.38
N ASN A 197 -10.79 -12.80 12.59
CA ASN A 197 -9.70 -13.48 11.87
C ASN A 197 -8.89 -14.45 12.75
N CYS A 198 -9.07 -14.46 14.06
CA CYS A 198 -8.39 -15.37 14.98
C CYS A 198 -9.08 -15.49 16.33
N SER A 199 -8.81 -16.57 17.05
CA SER A 199 -9.11 -16.71 18.48
C SER A 199 -7.83 -16.51 19.26
N LEU A 200 -7.92 -15.78 20.39
CA LEU A 200 -6.82 -15.53 21.31
C LEU A 200 -7.17 -16.10 22.67
N THR A 201 -6.16 -16.48 23.43
CA THR A 201 -6.28 -17.04 24.77
C THR A 201 -5.61 -16.12 25.80
N GLU A 202 -5.86 -16.37 27.08
CA GLU A 202 -5.20 -15.64 28.17
C GLU A 202 -3.67 -15.68 28.00
N GLY A 203 -3.02 -14.52 28.14
CA GLY A 203 -1.58 -14.34 27.98
C GLY A 203 -1.14 -13.95 26.55
N ASP A 204 -1.99 -14.13 25.54
CA ASP A 204 -1.72 -13.64 24.18
C ASP A 204 -1.63 -12.11 24.12
N THR A 205 -1.09 -11.57 23.05
CA THR A 205 -0.85 -10.13 22.92
C THR A 205 -1.54 -9.58 21.69
N ILE A 206 -2.14 -8.41 21.83
CA ILE A 206 -2.58 -7.56 20.70
C ILE A 206 -1.77 -6.27 20.73
N ARG A 207 -1.29 -5.82 19.57
CA ARG A 207 -0.63 -4.52 19.40
C ARG A 207 -1.44 -3.64 18.45
N TYR A 208 -1.78 -2.45 18.89
CA TYR A 208 -2.34 -1.41 18.05
C TYR A 208 -1.24 -0.60 17.41
N VAL A 209 -1.26 -0.49 16.08
CA VAL A 209 -0.36 0.35 15.29
C VAL A 209 -1.20 1.24 14.40
N LYS A 210 -0.88 2.51 14.34
CA LYS A 210 -1.53 3.49 13.46
C LYS A 210 -0.50 4.30 12.68
N ALA A 211 -0.93 4.90 11.58
CA ALA A 211 -0.15 5.91 10.89
C ALA A 211 0.22 7.04 11.85
N ASP A 212 1.46 7.46 11.83
CA ASP A 212 2.01 8.51 12.68
C ASP A 212 2.48 9.69 11.82
N PHE A 213 1.88 10.86 12.08
CA PHE A 213 2.19 12.06 11.31
C PHE A 213 3.64 12.55 11.52
N GLU A 214 4.24 12.33 12.69
CA GLU A 214 5.64 12.69 12.92
C GLU A 214 6.57 11.88 12.02
N GLU A 215 6.32 10.59 11.86
CA GLU A 215 7.07 9.72 10.96
C GLU A 215 6.85 10.11 9.49
N ILE A 216 5.59 10.42 9.10
CA ILE A 216 5.26 10.93 7.77
C ILE A 216 6.03 12.23 7.49
N SER A 217 6.03 13.16 8.43
CA SER A 217 6.70 14.46 8.28
C SER A 217 8.21 14.33 8.10
N LYS A 218 8.87 13.48 8.88
CA LYS A 218 10.32 13.22 8.74
C LYS A 218 10.66 12.67 7.36
N VAL A 219 9.87 11.70 6.88
CA VAL A 219 10.03 11.11 5.55
C VAL A 219 9.83 12.14 4.46
N LEU A 220 8.75 12.94 4.55
CA LEU A 220 8.43 13.99 3.58
C LEU A 220 9.53 15.08 3.53
N GLU A 221 10.05 15.50 4.68
CA GLU A 221 11.13 16.47 4.76
C GLU A 221 12.44 15.95 4.12
N GLU A 222 12.79 14.68 4.34
CA GLU A 222 13.95 14.09 3.69
C GLU A 222 13.75 14.01 2.17
N ILE A 223 12.56 13.61 1.70
CA ILE A 223 12.24 13.59 0.27
C ILE A 223 12.34 14.99 -0.34
N LYS A 224 11.84 16.04 0.34
CA LYS A 224 11.98 17.44 -0.10
C LYS A 224 13.44 17.88 -0.29
N GLN A 225 14.37 17.32 0.47
CA GLN A 225 15.79 17.59 0.32
C GLN A 225 16.42 16.85 -0.86
N VAL A 226 15.91 15.67 -1.20
CA VAL A 226 16.41 14.84 -2.30
C VAL A 226 15.81 15.26 -3.64
N ASP A 227 14.50 15.48 -3.67
CA ASP A 227 13.71 15.88 -4.84
C ASP A 227 12.50 16.72 -4.40
N LYS A 228 12.62 18.04 -4.56
CA LYS A 228 11.59 18.98 -4.13
C LYS A 228 10.30 18.89 -4.95
N ASP A 229 10.41 18.58 -6.24
CA ASP A 229 9.26 18.53 -7.16
C ASP A 229 8.42 17.26 -6.90
N LEU A 230 9.07 16.19 -6.48
CA LEU A 230 8.40 14.94 -6.13
C LEU A 230 7.47 15.11 -4.91
N ALA A 231 7.84 15.93 -3.94
CA ALA A 231 7.09 16.10 -2.70
C ALA A 231 5.70 16.75 -2.87
N GLY A 232 5.36 17.26 -4.06
CA GLY A 232 4.04 17.84 -4.37
C GLY A 232 3.02 16.84 -4.94
N ASN A 233 3.42 15.60 -5.22
CA ASN A 233 2.57 14.58 -5.85
C ASN A 233 2.16 13.47 -4.86
N ASN A 234 1.42 13.84 -3.81
CA ASN A 234 1.14 12.97 -2.68
C ASN A 234 -0.22 12.28 -2.79
N ILE A 235 -0.30 11.06 -2.28
CA ILE A 235 -1.47 10.21 -2.20
C ILE A 235 -1.63 9.77 -0.74
N ILE A 236 -2.86 9.66 -0.26
CA ILE A 236 -3.17 9.05 1.04
C ILE A 236 -3.74 7.64 0.83
N PHE A 237 -3.16 6.66 1.46
CA PHE A 237 -3.62 5.27 1.50
C PHE A 237 -3.98 4.87 2.94
N ASP A 238 -5.26 4.55 3.25
CA ASP A 238 -6.38 4.40 2.35
C ASP A 238 -7.55 5.32 2.75
N LEU A 239 -8.43 5.59 1.79
CA LEU A 239 -9.68 6.31 2.04
C LEU A 239 -10.73 5.33 2.58
N ASN A 240 -10.85 5.30 3.90
CA ASN A 240 -11.81 4.46 4.61
C ASN A 240 -12.39 5.23 5.81
N SER A 241 -13.69 5.12 6.05
CA SER A 241 -14.36 5.84 7.14
C SER A 241 -13.74 5.61 8.54
N ARG A 242 -13.13 4.43 8.78
CA ARG A 242 -12.40 4.13 10.00
C ARG A 242 -11.11 4.93 10.11
N ASN A 243 -10.44 5.14 8.99
CA ASN A 243 -9.09 5.71 8.91
C ASN A 243 -9.09 7.24 8.84
N LEU A 244 -10.21 7.87 8.46
CA LEU A 244 -10.33 9.34 8.39
C LEU A 244 -10.02 10.07 9.71
N LYS A 245 -10.01 9.34 10.83
CA LYS A 245 -9.71 9.87 12.17
C LYS A 245 -8.23 9.72 12.58
N ASN A 246 -7.43 9.00 11.79
CA ASN A 246 -6.03 8.72 12.15
C ASN A 246 -5.15 9.95 12.00
N LEU A 247 -5.45 10.80 11.02
CA LEU A 247 -4.79 12.09 10.79
C LEU A 247 -5.80 13.22 10.96
N GLY A 248 -5.35 14.36 11.46
CA GLY A 248 -6.16 15.59 11.57
C GLY A 248 -6.18 16.38 10.25
N GLY A 249 -7.16 17.29 10.10
CA GLY A 249 -7.28 18.13 8.88
C GLY A 249 -6.01 18.91 8.56
N SER A 250 -5.37 19.52 9.57
CA SER A 250 -4.10 20.24 9.40
C SER A 250 -2.91 19.34 9.03
N GLU A 251 -2.96 18.05 9.39
CA GLU A 251 -1.92 17.08 9.02
C GLU A 251 -2.07 16.66 7.56
N TYR A 252 -3.32 16.47 7.09
CA TYR A 252 -3.58 16.27 5.65
C TYR A 252 -3.09 17.45 4.83
N GLU A 253 -3.41 18.69 5.22
CA GLU A 253 -2.94 19.90 4.52
C GLU A 253 -1.41 19.93 4.38
N LYS A 254 -0.67 19.55 5.42
CA LYS A 254 0.80 19.52 5.39
C LYS A 254 1.37 18.42 4.48
N ILE A 255 0.64 17.33 4.28
CA ILE A 255 1.07 16.27 3.35
C ILE A 255 0.89 16.73 1.90
N PHE A 256 -0.13 17.56 1.61
CA PHE A 256 -0.45 18.00 0.25
C PHE A 256 0.18 19.36 -0.14
N ASN A 257 0.79 20.08 0.81
CA ASN A 257 1.48 21.36 0.61
C ASN A 257 2.99 21.22 0.88
#